data_aa368fa68ebe9308d7a7f4fe28b6f942
#
_entry.id   aa368fa68ebe9308d7a7f4fe28b6f942
#
_cell.length_a   1.000
_cell.length_b   1.000
_cell.length_c   1.000
_cell.angle_alpha   90.00
_cell.angle_beta   90.00
_cell.angle_gamma   90.00
#
_symmetry.space_group_name_H-M   'P 1'
#
loop_
_entity.id
_entity.type
_entity.pdbx_description
1 polymer ?
#
loop_
_entity_poly.entity_id
_entity_poly.type
_entity_poly.pdbx_seq_one_letter_code
_entity_poly.pdbx_strand_id
1 'polypeptide(L)'
;PLEQLYTVAEIQRIETTFKIQALAIQNPVTPDAYTASDLVNEAGSILRSQTTIDVLRQQGIGLLRSTEVSNAYDLDDKDQFEAAPAFNIILVYDRTRIIKVSMIELIDSKITGI
;
A
#
# COMPACT_ATOMS: atom_id res chain seq x y z
N PRO A 1 -46.87 9.41 7.40
CA PRO A 1 -45.72 10.18 6.96
C PRO A 1 -44.44 9.59 7.47
N LEU A 2 -44.21 8.40 7.06
CA LEU A 2 -42.99 7.71 7.45
C LEU A 2 -41.96 7.92 6.39
N GLU A 3 -40.80 8.39 6.80
CA GLU A 3 -39.69 8.44 5.90
C GLU A 3 -39.32 7.02 5.51
N GLN A 4 -39.28 6.77 4.23
CA GLN A 4 -38.73 5.53 3.74
C GLN A 4 -37.23 5.70 3.61
N LEU A 5 -36.49 4.76 4.21
CA LEU A 5 -35.05 4.71 4.12
C LEU A 5 -34.66 3.73 3.04
N TYR A 6 -33.77 4.18 2.20
CA TYR A 6 -33.19 3.36 1.14
C TYR A 6 -31.75 3.01 1.49
N THR A 7 -31.38 1.80 1.19
CA THR A 7 -29.99 1.35 1.35
C THR A 7 -29.25 1.64 0.06
N VAL A 8 -28.17 2.40 0.18
CA VAL A 8 -27.29 2.70 -0.94
C VAL A 8 -25.95 2.06 -0.67
N ALA A 9 -25.50 1.25 -1.61
CA ALA A 9 -24.16 0.69 -1.58
C ALA A 9 -23.23 1.60 -2.37
N GLU A 10 -22.19 2.07 -1.70
CA GLU A 10 -21.15 2.89 -2.30
C GLU A 10 -19.88 2.08 -2.34
N ILE A 11 -19.31 1.93 -3.54
CA ILE A 11 -18.06 1.21 -3.75
C ILE A 11 -16.98 2.23 -4.06
N GLN A 12 -15.93 2.23 -3.25
CA GLN A 12 -14.78 3.12 -3.43
C GLN A 12 -13.56 2.28 -3.74
N ARG A 13 -12.84 2.68 -4.78
CA ARG A 13 -11.53 2.13 -5.08
C ARG A 13 -10.49 2.90 -4.29
N ILE A 14 -9.73 2.18 -3.49
CA ILE A 14 -8.71 2.77 -2.63
C ILE A 14 -7.34 2.31 -3.09
N GLU A 15 -6.45 3.25 -3.30
CA GLU A 15 -5.05 3.00 -3.59
C GLU A 15 -4.22 3.44 -2.39
N THR A 16 -3.37 2.56 -1.91
CA THR A 16 -2.50 2.85 -0.77
C THR A 16 -1.07 2.54 -1.13
N THR A 17 -0.20 3.47 -0.86
CA THR A 17 1.24 3.32 -1.09
C THR A 17 1.93 2.97 0.21
N PHE A 18 2.70 1.88 0.19
CA PHE A 18 3.53 1.46 1.31
C PHE A 18 4.99 1.56 0.93
N LYS A 19 5.77 2.12 1.83
CA LYS A 19 7.22 2.16 1.68
C LYS A 19 7.82 0.98 2.44
N ILE A 20 8.58 0.17 1.73
CA ILE A 20 9.32 -0.94 2.32
C ILE A 20 10.79 -0.52 2.38
N GLN A 21 11.33 -0.51 3.57
CA GLN A 21 12.68 -0.02 3.80
C GLN A 21 13.42 -0.91 4.77
N ALA A 22 14.69 -1.10 4.54
CA ALA A 22 15.59 -1.74 5.49
C ALA A 22 16.69 -0.78 5.88
N LEU A 23 17.15 -0.89 7.10
CA LEU A 23 18.26 -0.10 7.63
C LEU A 23 19.32 -1.07 8.13
N ALA A 24 20.57 -0.82 7.75
CA ALA A 24 21.69 -1.58 8.27
C ALA A 24 22.95 -0.73 8.23
N ILE A 25 23.73 -0.82 9.29
CA ILE A 25 25.04 -0.21 9.35
C ILE A 25 26.00 -1.14 8.61
N GLN A 26 26.72 -0.60 7.64
CA GLN A 26 27.71 -1.39 6.93
C GLN A 26 28.88 -1.71 7.84
N ASN A 27 29.22 -2.99 7.91
CA ASN A 27 30.34 -3.45 8.69
C ASN A 27 31.54 -3.73 7.78
N PRO A 28 32.59 -2.93 7.83
CA PRO A 28 33.76 -3.14 6.98
C PRO A 28 34.55 -4.42 7.33
N VAL A 29 34.33 -4.99 8.53
CA VAL A 29 34.98 -6.22 8.94
C VAL A 29 34.36 -7.46 8.29
N THR A 30 33.08 -7.39 7.97
CA THR A 30 32.36 -8.49 7.33
C THR A 30 31.63 -7.99 6.08
N PRO A 31 32.38 -7.64 5.01
CA PRO A 31 31.80 -7.05 3.81
C PRO A 31 30.84 -8.00 3.07
N ASP A 32 30.97 -9.31 3.27
CA ASP A 32 30.12 -10.32 2.66
C ASP A 32 28.85 -10.63 3.48
N ALA A 33 28.66 -9.92 4.60
CA ALA A 33 27.47 -10.13 5.41
C ALA A 33 26.21 -9.69 4.65
N TYR A 34 25.10 -10.32 4.98
CA TYR A 34 23.79 -10.01 4.40
C TYR A 34 23.46 -8.54 4.66
N THR A 35 23.23 -7.78 3.61
CA THR A 35 23.07 -6.33 3.69
C THR A 35 21.59 -5.93 3.71
N ALA A 36 21.33 -4.64 4.02
CA ALA A 36 20.00 -4.09 3.91
C ALA A 36 19.47 -4.15 2.47
N SER A 37 20.34 -3.98 1.49
CA SER A 37 19.97 -4.12 0.08
C SER A 37 19.51 -5.53 -0.24
N ASP A 38 20.19 -6.54 0.30
CA ASP A 38 19.79 -7.94 0.12
C ASP A 38 18.40 -8.20 0.71
N LEU A 39 18.14 -7.67 1.91
CA LEU A 39 16.84 -7.81 2.56
C LEU A 39 15.73 -7.17 1.74
N VAL A 40 15.94 -5.95 1.26
CA VAL A 40 14.93 -5.22 0.49
C VAL A 40 14.69 -5.88 -0.86
N ASN A 41 15.74 -6.34 -1.53
CA ASN A 41 15.60 -7.05 -2.81
C ASN A 41 14.86 -8.37 -2.63
N GLU A 42 15.14 -9.09 -1.56
CA GLU A 42 14.42 -10.33 -1.24
C GLU A 42 12.95 -10.06 -0.94
N ALA A 43 12.66 -9.05 -0.12
CA ALA A 43 11.28 -8.65 0.17
C ALA A 43 10.54 -8.26 -1.11
N GLY A 44 11.18 -7.49 -1.99
CA GLY A 44 10.60 -7.12 -3.27
C GLY A 44 10.33 -8.32 -4.16
N SER A 45 11.23 -9.27 -4.19
CA SER A 45 11.06 -10.50 -4.96
C SER A 45 9.87 -11.33 -4.44
N ILE A 46 9.73 -11.44 -3.12
CA ILE A 46 8.62 -12.16 -2.51
C ILE A 46 7.30 -11.45 -2.83
N LEU A 47 7.24 -10.13 -2.67
CA LEU A 47 6.03 -9.36 -2.92
C LEU A 47 5.58 -9.39 -4.38
N ARG A 48 6.53 -9.48 -5.31
CA ARG A 48 6.22 -9.57 -6.74
C ARG A 48 5.98 -10.99 -7.21
N SER A 49 6.14 -11.98 -6.35
CA SER A 49 5.93 -13.38 -6.72
C SER A 49 4.47 -13.66 -7.02
N GLN A 50 4.23 -14.62 -7.89
CA GLN A 50 2.87 -15.01 -8.25
C GLN A 50 2.11 -15.53 -7.04
N THR A 51 2.79 -16.22 -6.13
CA THR A 51 2.16 -16.72 -4.90
C THR A 51 1.61 -15.57 -4.05
N THR A 52 2.38 -14.51 -3.85
CA THR A 52 1.92 -13.35 -3.09
C THR A 52 0.76 -12.64 -3.80
N ILE A 53 0.87 -12.47 -5.11
CA ILE A 53 -0.19 -11.84 -5.90
C ILE A 53 -1.49 -12.63 -5.76
N ASP A 54 -1.42 -13.95 -5.82
CA ASP A 54 -2.60 -14.80 -5.70
C ASP A 54 -3.22 -14.73 -4.30
N VAL A 55 -2.40 -14.72 -3.26
CA VAL A 55 -2.87 -14.59 -1.87
C VAL A 55 -3.58 -13.25 -1.68
N LEU A 56 -2.99 -12.17 -2.16
CA LEU A 56 -3.61 -10.85 -2.07
C LEU A 56 -4.93 -10.79 -2.84
N ARG A 57 -4.95 -11.38 -4.03
CA ARG A 57 -6.17 -11.42 -4.86
C ARG A 57 -7.29 -12.16 -4.16
N GLN A 58 -6.99 -13.24 -3.46
CA GLN A 58 -7.99 -13.98 -2.68
C GLN A 58 -8.60 -13.11 -1.58
N GLN A 59 -7.89 -12.12 -1.10
CA GLN A 59 -8.37 -11.16 -0.10
C GLN A 59 -8.97 -9.90 -0.73
N GLY A 60 -9.11 -9.88 -2.04
CA GLY A 60 -9.65 -8.72 -2.75
C GLY A 60 -8.67 -7.57 -2.89
N ILE A 61 -7.39 -7.84 -2.78
CA ILE A 61 -6.33 -6.83 -2.86
C ILE A 61 -5.53 -7.06 -4.13
N GLY A 62 -5.36 -6.00 -4.92
CA GLY A 62 -4.51 -6.03 -6.10
C GLY A 62 -3.19 -5.33 -5.84
N LEU A 63 -2.11 -5.89 -6.35
CA LEU A 63 -0.83 -5.21 -6.39
C LEU A 63 -0.77 -4.45 -7.72
N LEU A 64 -0.91 -3.12 -7.65
CA LEU A 64 -0.96 -2.29 -8.84
C LEU A 64 0.41 -2.15 -9.48
N ARG A 65 1.41 -1.81 -8.66
CA ARG A 65 2.79 -1.74 -9.12
C ARG A 65 3.74 -1.68 -7.92
N SER A 66 5.00 -1.97 -8.18
CA SER A 66 6.09 -1.68 -7.25
C SER A 66 7.13 -0.85 -7.98
N THR A 67 7.77 0.05 -7.25
CA THR A 67 8.85 0.85 -7.80
C THR A 67 10.17 0.09 -7.70
N GLU A 68 11.19 0.58 -8.42
CA GLU A 68 12.52 0.03 -8.29
C GLU A 68 13.11 0.37 -6.92
N VAL A 69 14.00 -0.49 -6.45
CA VAL A 69 14.70 -0.24 -5.20
C VAL A 69 15.65 0.94 -5.38
N SER A 70 15.52 1.94 -4.53
CA SER A 70 16.47 3.04 -4.44
C SER A 70 17.38 2.82 -3.26
N ASN A 71 18.67 3.11 -3.43
CA ASN A 71 19.66 3.01 -2.38
C ASN A 71 20.00 4.39 -1.89
N ALA A 72 19.60 4.68 -0.65
CA ALA A 72 19.96 5.91 0.03
C ALA A 72 20.90 5.58 1.20
N TYR A 73 21.76 6.50 1.50
CA TYR A 73 22.66 6.39 2.64
C TYR A 73 22.45 7.60 3.54
N ASP A 74 22.14 7.32 4.79
CA ASP A 74 21.99 8.34 5.83
C ASP A 74 23.20 8.28 6.76
N LEU A 75 23.56 9.43 7.32
CA LEU A 75 24.56 9.49 8.36
C LEU A 75 23.90 9.22 9.71
N ASP A 76 24.48 8.34 10.49
CA ASP A 76 24.03 8.14 11.87
C ASP A 76 24.66 9.20 12.80
N ASP A 77 24.33 9.14 14.10
CA ASP A 77 24.82 10.07 15.11
C ASP A 77 26.35 10.02 15.30
N LYS A 78 27.00 9.02 14.75
CA LYS A 78 28.46 8.79 14.84
C LYS A 78 29.15 9.03 13.50
N ASP A 79 28.50 9.72 12.56
CA ASP A 79 29.00 9.96 11.21
C ASP A 79 29.29 8.68 10.42
N GLN A 80 28.58 7.60 10.73
CA GLN A 80 28.63 6.37 9.96
C GLN A 80 27.52 6.34 8.94
N PHE A 81 27.78 5.76 7.76
CA PHE A 81 26.75 5.61 6.75
C PHE A 81 25.92 4.38 7.02
N GLU A 82 24.61 4.57 7.04
CA GLU A 82 23.64 3.50 7.08
C GLU A 82 23.03 3.34 5.70
N ALA A 83 23.03 2.11 5.20
CA ALA A 83 22.32 1.80 3.98
C ALA A 83 20.81 1.80 4.27
N ALA A 84 20.05 2.57 3.52
CA ALA A 84 18.61 2.68 3.70
C ALA A 84 17.89 2.45 2.36
N PRO A 85 18.09 1.27 1.74
CA PRO A 85 17.39 0.97 0.49
C PRO A 85 15.89 0.84 0.73
N ALA A 86 15.12 1.31 -0.22
CA ALA A 86 13.67 1.33 -0.10
C ALA A 86 13.02 1.16 -1.47
N PHE A 87 11.81 0.63 -1.47
CA PHE A 87 10.92 0.66 -2.62
C PHE A 87 9.49 0.89 -2.14
N ASN A 88 8.64 1.31 -3.06
CA ASN A 88 7.23 1.51 -2.76
C ASN A 88 6.40 0.45 -3.44
N ILE A 89 5.36 -0.01 -2.77
CA ILE A 89 4.33 -0.84 -3.38
C ILE A 89 3.00 -0.09 -3.30
N ILE A 90 2.21 -0.23 -4.33
CA ILE A 90 0.88 0.38 -4.39
C ILE A 90 -0.12 -0.75 -4.44
N LEU A 91 -0.94 -0.82 -3.41
CA LEU A 91 -2.02 -1.79 -3.31
C LEU A 91 -3.33 -1.11 -3.62
N VAL A 92 -4.23 -1.85 -4.26
CA VAL A 92 -5.54 -1.37 -4.60
C VAL A 92 -6.58 -2.36 -4.09
N TYR A 93 -7.65 -1.82 -3.52
CA TYR A 93 -8.77 -2.63 -3.07
C TYR A 93 -10.05 -1.82 -3.12
N ASP A 94 -11.18 -2.51 -3.15
CA ASP A 94 -12.48 -1.87 -3.11
C ASP A 94 -13.00 -1.88 -1.69
N ARG A 95 -13.52 -0.74 -1.29
CA ARG A 95 -14.19 -0.58 0.00
C ARG A 95 -15.66 -0.35 -0.25
N THR A 96 -16.50 -1.19 0.34
CA THR A 96 -17.95 -1.04 0.25
C THR A 96 -18.46 -0.36 1.49
N ARG A 97 -19.22 0.70 1.29
CA ARG A 97 -19.87 1.43 2.35
C ARG A 97 -21.37 1.37 2.11
N ILE A 98 -22.12 0.96 3.12
CA ILE A 98 -23.57 0.92 3.05
C ILE A 98 -24.13 2.12 3.81
N ILE A 99 -24.92 2.91 3.11
CA ILE A 99 -25.51 4.13 3.65
C ILE A 99 -27.02 4.00 3.54
N LYS A 100 -27.72 4.37 4.60
CA LYS A 100 -29.16 4.52 4.58
C LYS A 100 -29.50 5.99 4.39
N VAL A 101 -30.23 6.29 3.32
CA VAL A 101 -30.63 7.67 3.00
C VAL A 101 -32.13 7.74 2.88
N SER A 102 -32.72 8.90 3.19
CA SER A 102 -34.13 9.14 2.97
C SER A 102 -34.37 9.31 1.47
N MET A 103 -35.64 9.04 1.07
CA MET A 103 -36.04 9.21 -0.32
C MET A 103 -35.84 10.65 -0.79
N ILE A 104 -36.10 11.62 0.08
CA ILE A 104 -35.95 13.04 -0.23
C ILE A 104 -34.46 13.38 -0.55
N GLU A 105 -33.57 12.92 0.27
CA GLU A 105 -32.13 13.14 0.04
C GLU A 105 -31.67 12.50 -1.27
N LEU A 106 -32.16 11.32 -1.57
CA LEU A 106 -31.79 10.60 -2.80
C LEU A 106 -32.27 11.35 -4.04
N ILE A 107 -33.50 11.89 -4.00
CA ILE A 107 -34.06 12.66 -5.11
C ILE A 107 -33.30 13.97 -5.30
N ASP A 108 -33.02 14.69 -4.23
CA ASP A 108 -32.23 15.92 -4.31
C ASP A 108 -30.86 15.70 -4.93
N SER A 109 -30.21 14.63 -4.55
CA SER A 109 -28.93 14.26 -5.10
C SER A 109 -28.98 14.04 -6.61
N LYS A 110 -30.04 13.42 -7.11
CA LYS A 110 -30.25 13.18 -8.53
C LYS A 110 -30.60 14.46 -9.31
N ILE A 111 -31.40 15.33 -8.70
CA ILE A 111 -31.82 16.58 -9.34
C ILE A 111 -30.67 17.55 -9.48
N THR A 112 -29.78 17.61 -8.52
CA THR A 112 -28.63 18.51 -8.57
C THR A 112 -27.55 18.05 -9.53
N GLY A 113 -27.67 16.86 -10.09
CA GLY A 113 -26.72 16.33 -11.06
C GLY A 113 -25.38 15.94 -10.48
N ILE A 114 -25.34 15.73 -9.23
CA ILE A 114 -24.11 15.38 -8.53
C ILE A 114 -23.98 13.87 -8.38
#